data_c2fc163f38a79dc8e28d9c88f09b7e9e
#
_entry.id   c2fc163f38a79dc8e28d9c88f09b7e9e
#
_cell.length_a   1.000
_cell.length_b   1.000
_cell.length_c   1.000
_cell.angle_alpha   90.00
_cell.angle_beta   90.00
_cell.angle_gamma   90.00
#
_symmetry.space_group_name_H-M   'P 1'
#
loop_
_entity.id
_entity.type
_entity.pdbx_description
1 polymer ?
#
loop_
_entity_poly.entity_id
_entity_poly.type
_entity_poly.pdbx_seq_one_letter_code
_entity_poly.pdbx_strand_id
1 'polypeptide(L)'
;VVEMQMMTMTMPMMAMPTMSAKARAGSGATRGRRRSSSSSSVVAKAGAVAAASSTTANPRFALLFDCDGVIVETEELHRLAYNGAFEAFELKINGTPVEWVVEYYDVLQNTVGGGKPKMKWHFGQNEWPTSTMFAEAPTSDEDRDALVDALQDKKTEIYKKIVEEIAVARPGVLRLMDEAIADPTIAVGICSAATKAGFEKVVNSVVGADRLSRMDVVMAGDDVVRKKPDPLIYNLARERIGIAADKCVVVEDSLVGLRAAVGASMHCVITPTSSTASADFIGEGAKKVVADLGADAVAGVTIAKLFPSDATEPNFNF
;
A
#
# COMPACT_ATOMS: atom_id res chain seq x y z
N VAL A 1 9.98 -44.97 -12.78
CA VAL A 1 9.95 -44.90 -11.31
C VAL A 1 11.23 -44.21 -10.92
N VAL A 2 11.15 -42.90 -10.65
CA VAL A 2 12.25 -42.10 -10.11
C VAL A 2 11.73 -41.53 -8.77
N GLU A 3 12.31 -42.01 -7.69
CA GLU A 3 12.06 -41.52 -6.34
C GLU A 3 12.63 -40.11 -6.19
N MET A 4 11.76 -39.19 -5.83
CA MET A 4 12.10 -37.80 -5.48
C MET A 4 12.27 -37.76 -3.95
N GLN A 5 13.52 -37.70 -3.50
CA GLN A 5 13.84 -37.50 -2.08
C GLN A 5 13.49 -36.08 -1.66
N MET A 6 12.48 -35.93 -0.80
CA MET A 6 12.18 -34.72 -0.07
C MET A 6 13.24 -34.52 1.01
N MET A 7 14.06 -33.50 0.82
CA MET A 7 14.99 -33.01 1.84
C MET A 7 14.25 -32.02 2.73
N THR A 8 13.82 -32.47 3.90
CA THR A 8 13.27 -31.61 4.95
C THR A 8 14.38 -30.81 5.61
N MET A 9 14.48 -29.54 5.31
CA MET A 9 15.32 -28.59 6.04
C MET A 9 14.58 -28.08 7.29
N THR A 10 14.94 -28.62 8.44
CA THR A 10 14.55 -28.08 9.76
C THR A 10 15.42 -26.86 10.06
N MET A 11 14.80 -25.69 10.15
CA MET A 11 15.46 -24.47 10.62
C MET A 11 15.53 -24.45 12.16
N PRO A 12 16.65 -24.04 12.77
CA PRO A 12 16.72 -23.82 14.20
C PRO A 12 16.12 -22.46 14.57
N MET A 13 15.23 -22.49 15.55
CA MET A 13 14.65 -21.32 16.22
C MET A 13 15.72 -20.61 17.04
N MET A 14 16.19 -19.44 16.60
CA MET A 14 17.07 -18.58 17.40
C MET A 14 16.27 -17.53 18.18
N ALA A 15 16.58 -17.43 19.47
CA ALA A 15 15.97 -16.53 20.42
C ALA A 15 16.35 -15.06 20.14
N MET A 16 15.37 -14.15 20.28
CA MET A 16 15.58 -12.70 20.17
C MET A 16 16.26 -12.12 21.42
N PRO A 17 17.20 -11.18 21.28
CA PRO A 17 17.70 -10.40 22.39
C PRO A 17 16.76 -9.21 22.70
N THR A 18 16.39 -9.08 23.97
CA THR A 18 15.62 -7.96 24.51
C THR A 18 16.51 -6.71 24.61
N MET A 19 16.15 -5.61 23.97
CA MET A 19 16.82 -4.32 24.16
C MET A 19 16.16 -3.51 25.30
N SER A 20 16.96 -3.25 26.32
CA SER A 20 16.64 -2.37 27.46
C SER A 20 16.82 -0.90 27.07
N ALA A 21 15.77 -0.09 27.27
CA ALA A 21 15.80 1.35 27.08
C ALA A 21 16.44 2.03 28.32
N LYS A 22 17.52 2.77 28.12
CA LYS A 22 18.09 3.71 29.11
C LYS A 22 17.72 5.14 28.74
N ALA A 23 16.83 5.73 29.52
CA ALA A 23 16.55 7.16 29.51
C ALA A 23 17.75 7.96 30.06
N ARG A 24 18.09 9.06 29.40
CA ARG A 24 18.94 10.13 30.01
C ARG A 24 18.25 11.48 29.81
N ALA A 25 17.90 12.08 30.95
CA ALA A 25 17.50 13.46 31.06
C ALA A 25 18.75 14.37 31.03
N GLY A 26 18.61 15.55 30.41
CA GLY A 26 19.61 16.60 30.44
C GLY A 26 18.96 17.94 30.15
N SER A 27 18.81 18.74 31.19
CA SER A 27 18.30 20.11 31.21
C SER A 27 19.32 21.11 30.69
N GLY A 28 18.86 22.21 30.06
CA GLY A 28 19.69 23.35 29.74
C GLY A 28 18.90 24.47 29.07
N ALA A 29 18.44 25.43 29.88
CA ALA A 29 17.83 26.67 29.43
C ALA A 29 18.90 27.71 29.09
N THR A 30 18.74 28.49 28.01
CA THR A 30 19.23 29.87 27.93
C THR A 30 18.34 30.74 27.02
N ARG A 31 18.04 31.91 27.56
CA ARG A 31 17.31 33.04 27.04
C ARG A 31 18.05 33.72 25.87
N GLY A 32 17.30 34.32 24.93
CA GLY A 32 17.74 35.60 24.42
C GLY A 32 17.48 35.90 22.95
N ARG A 33 16.53 36.74 22.73
CA ARG A 33 16.51 38.00 21.94
C ARG A 33 15.61 38.03 20.69
N ARG A 34 14.55 38.85 20.87
CA ARG A 34 13.73 39.45 19.82
C ARG A 34 14.58 40.22 18.79
N ARG A 35 14.29 40.03 17.51
CA ARG A 35 14.29 41.13 16.52
C ARG A 35 13.21 40.91 15.50
N SER A 36 12.39 41.95 15.34
CA SER A 36 11.35 42.16 14.35
C SER A 36 11.98 42.58 13.03
N SER A 37 11.47 42.08 11.88
CA SER A 37 11.33 42.93 10.66
C SER A 37 10.49 42.21 9.60
N SER A 38 9.37 42.85 9.28
CA SER A 38 8.74 43.15 7.99
C SER A 38 8.50 42.02 6.97
N SER A 39 7.24 41.70 6.84
CA SER A 39 6.37 41.57 5.65
C SER A 39 7.03 41.44 4.28
N SER A 40 6.76 40.31 3.62
CA SER A 40 6.46 40.27 2.19
C SER A 40 5.51 39.11 1.92
N SER A 41 4.28 39.44 1.62
CA SER A 41 3.22 38.56 1.17
C SER A 41 3.52 38.11 -0.26
N VAL A 42 3.84 36.82 -0.43
CA VAL A 42 3.72 36.16 -1.73
C VAL A 42 2.51 35.22 -1.62
N VAL A 43 1.41 35.68 -2.19
CA VAL A 43 0.19 34.91 -2.39
C VAL A 43 0.50 33.81 -3.44
N ALA A 44 0.79 32.61 -3.02
CA ALA A 44 0.76 31.46 -3.90
C ALA A 44 -0.72 31.09 -4.14
N LYS A 45 -1.18 31.30 -5.35
CA LYS A 45 -2.47 30.79 -5.85
C LYS A 45 -2.43 29.26 -5.81
N ALA A 46 -3.02 28.67 -4.78
CA ALA A 46 -3.48 27.30 -4.85
C ALA A 46 -4.63 27.26 -5.85
N GLY A 47 -4.44 26.55 -6.96
CA GLY A 47 -5.50 26.25 -7.91
C GLY A 47 -6.57 25.41 -7.22
N ALA A 48 -7.67 26.02 -6.85
CA ALA A 48 -8.89 25.33 -6.49
C ALA A 48 -9.38 24.61 -7.74
N VAL A 49 -9.26 23.28 -7.76
CA VAL A 49 -10.05 22.46 -8.68
C VAL A 49 -11.49 22.64 -8.23
N ALA A 50 -12.28 23.32 -9.05
CA ALA A 50 -13.68 23.54 -8.81
C ALA A 50 -14.39 22.20 -8.71
N ALA A 51 -14.93 21.89 -7.53
CA ALA A 51 -15.88 20.81 -7.37
C ALA A 51 -17.07 21.09 -8.29
N ALA A 52 -17.25 20.26 -9.30
CA ALA A 52 -18.46 20.26 -10.10
C ALA A 52 -19.62 19.83 -9.18
N SER A 53 -20.47 20.80 -8.86
CA SER A 53 -21.72 20.61 -8.13
C SER A 53 -22.61 19.65 -8.90
N SER A 54 -22.65 18.39 -8.51
CA SER A 54 -23.70 17.45 -8.90
C SER A 54 -24.80 17.46 -7.83
N THR A 55 -26.01 17.53 -8.29
CA THR A 55 -27.30 17.41 -7.63
C THR A 55 -27.33 16.76 -6.24
N THR A 56 -27.93 17.49 -5.31
CA THR A 56 -28.10 17.31 -3.87
C THR A 56 -28.82 16.03 -3.41
N ALA A 57 -28.27 14.87 -3.61
CA ALA A 57 -28.56 13.75 -2.76
C ALA A 57 -27.43 13.65 -1.73
N ASN A 58 -27.75 13.84 -0.45
CA ASN A 58 -26.76 13.66 0.60
C ASN A 58 -26.47 12.14 0.67
N PRO A 59 -25.23 11.69 0.46
CA PRO A 59 -24.95 10.25 0.47
C PRO A 59 -25.29 9.66 1.84
N ARG A 60 -25.83 8.44 1.82
CA ARG A 60 -26.22 7.69 3.03
C ARG A 60 -25.10 6.81 3.55
N PHE A 61 -24.25 6.35 2.64
CA PHE A 61 -23.15 5.43 2.88
C PHE A 61 -21.88 5.92 2.20
N ALA A 62 -20.74 5.36 2.60
CA ALA A 62 -19.47 5.57 1.93
C ALA A 62 -18.75 4.24 1.66
N LEU A 63 -18.14 4.12 0.48
CA LEU A 63 -17.26 3.03 0.10
C LEU A 63 -15.84 3.59 -0.14
N LEU A 64 -14.91 3.17 0.71
CA LEU A 64 -13.52 3.64 0.70
C LEU A 64 -12.59 2.49 0.30
N PHE A 65 -11.82 2.67 -0.74
CA PHE A 65 -10.86 1.67 -1.21
C PHE A 65 -9.45 2.00 -0.72
N ASP A 66 -8.72 1.00 -0.23
CA ASP A 66 -7.27 1.07 -0.28
C ASP A 66 -6.76 0.95 -1.72
N CYS A 67 -5.50 1.26 -1.96
CA CYS A 67 -4.91 1.20 -3.30
C CYS A 67 -4.04 -0.05 -3.46
N ASP A 68 -3.02 -0.19 -2.60
CA ASP A 68 -2.01 -1.24 -2.72
C ASP A 68 -2.57 -2.56 -2.22
N GLY A 69 -2.62 -3.57 -3.06
CA GLY A 69 -3.23 -4.86 -2.73
C GLY A 69 -4.76 -4.92 -2.89
N VAL A 70 -5.44 -3.77 -3.07
CA VAL A 70 -6.89 -3.71 -3.34
C VAL A 70 -7.18 -3.32 -4.78
N ILE A 71 -6.74 -2.14 -5.22
CA ILE A 71 -6.93 -1.69 -6.61
C ILE A 71 -5.97 -2.42 -7.53
N VAL A 72 -4.71 -2.48 -7.13
CA VAL A 72 -3.62 -3.12 -7.88
C VAL A 72 -2.78 -3.95 -6.92
N GLU A 73 -2.33 -5.10 -7.37
CA GLU A 73 -1.37 -5.93 -6.65
C GLU A 73 0.05 -5.38 -6.83
N THR A 74 0.33 -4.27 -6.17
CA THR A 74 1.56 -3.50 -6.35
C THR A 74 2.83 -4.22 -5.90
N GLU A 75 2.73 -5.17 -4.96
CA GLU A 75 3.89 -5.93 -4.49
C GLU A 75 4.48 -6.83 -5.58
N GLU A 76 3.63 -7.43 -6.44
CA GLU A 76 4.12 -8.18 -7.61
C GLU A 76 4.87 -7.25 -8.59
N LEU A 77 4.33 -6.05 -8.83
CA LEU A 77 5.01 -5.06 -9.67
C LEU A 77 6.36 -4.62 -9.06
N HIS A 78 6.44 -4.52 -7.75
CA HIS A 78 7.68 -4.26 -7.03
C HIS A 78 8.68 -5.40 -7.20
N ARG A 79 8.26 -6.65 -7.04
CA ARG A 79 9.10 -7.84 -7.24
C ARG A 79 9.68 -7.90 -8.65
N LEU A 80 8.85 -7.72 -9.67
CA LEU A 80 9.28 -7.67 -11.06
C LEU A 80 10.30 -6.56 -11.30
N ALA A 81 10.11 -5.39 -10.69
CA ALA A 81 11.04 -4.28 -10.83
C ALA A 81 12.39 -4.54 -10.15
N TYR A 82 12.41 -5.27 -9.02
CA TYR A 82 13.68 -5.71 -8.41
C TYR A 82 14.40 -6.70 -9.32
N ASN A 83 13.71 -7.73 -9.81
CA ASN A 83 14.30 -8.73 -10.70
C ASN A 83 14.82 -8.09 -11.99
N GLY A 84 14.09 -7.13 -12.57
CA GLY A 84 14.56 -6.36 -13.72
C GLY A 84 15.81 -5.51 -13.41
N ALA A 85 15.93 -4.97 -12.20
CA ALA A 85 17.16 -4.27 -11.79
C ALA A 85 18.33 -5.25 -11.62
N PHE A 86 18.10 -6.43 -11.03
CA PHE A 86 19.11 -7.46 -10.86
C PHE A 86 19.62 -7.98 -12.21
N GLU A 87 18.71 -8.21 -13.15
CA GLU A 87 19.05 -8.59 -14.53
C GLU A 87 19.86 -7.50 -15.23
N ALA A 88 19.45 -6.23 -15.14
CA ALA A 88 20.15 -5.09 -15.77
C ALA A 88 21.59 -4.89 -15.27
N PHE A 89 21.85 -5.29 -14.02
CA PHE A 89 23.20 -5.28 -13.43
C PHE A 89 23.90 -6.64 -13.49
N GLU A 90 23.31 -7.64 -14.14
CA GLU A 90 23.83 -9.02 -14.24
C GLU A 90 24.23 -9.62 -12.89
N LEU A 91 23.40 -9.39 -11.84
CA LEU A 91 23.73 -9.85 -10.50
C LEU A 91 23.87 -11.36 -10.43
N LYS A 92 24.98 -11.85 -9.85
CA LYS A 92 25.22 -13.28 -9.62
C LYS A 92 25.79 -13.51 -8.23
N ILE A 93 25.25 -14.50 -7.53
CA ILE A 93 25.83 -15.07 -6.30
C ILE A 93 26.32 -16.47 -6.64
N ASN A 94 27.61 -16.75 -6.44
CA ASN A 94 28.24 -18.03 -6.79
C ASN A 94 27.98 -18.47 -8.25
N GLY A 95 27.96 -17.51 -9.17
CA GLY A 95 27.71 -17.74 -10.59
C GLY A 95 26.25 -17.92 -10.98
N THR A 96 25.31 -17.97 -10.01
CA THR A 96 23.88 -18.09 -10.24
C THR A 96 23.23 -16.69 -10.29
N PRO A 97 22.39 -16.38 -11.30
CA PRO A 97 21.64 -15.13 -11.34
C PRO A 97 20.78 -14.94 -10.10
N VAL A 98 20.71 -13.70 -9.59
CA VAL A 98 19.84 -13.36 -8.47
C VAL A 98 18.44 -13.13 -8.99
N GLU A 99 17.48 -13.88 -8.46
CA GLU A 99 16.05 -13.72 -8.73
C GLU A 99 15.25 -13.89 -7.44
N TRP A 100 14.29 -13.02 -7.22
CA TRP A 100 13.31 -13.16 -6.15
C TRP A 100 12.03 -13.78 -6.71
N VAL A 101 11.77 -15.04 -6.35
CA VAL A 101 10.50 -15.71 -6.65
C VAL A 101 9.39 -15.20 -5.73
N VAL A 102 8.12 -15.42 -6.09
CA VAL A 102 6.95 -14.88 -5.36
C VAL A 102 7.00 -15.27 -3.88
N GLU A 103 7.16 -16.55 -3.57
CA GLU A 103 7.13 -17.11 -2.22
C GLU A 103 8.24 -16.50 -1.34
N TYR A 104 9.42 -16.28 -1.90
CA TYR A 104 10.53 -15.65 -1.20
C TYR A 104 10.27 -14.15 -0.96
N TYR A 105 9.78 -13.46 -1.99
CA TYR A 105 9.52 -12.03 -1.90
C TYR A 105 8.40 -11.71 -0.90
N ASP A 106 7.36 -12.54 -0.83
CA ASP A 106 6.28 -12.40 0.16
C ASP A 106 6.79 -12.47 1.60
N VAL A 107 7.73 -13.40 1.88
CA VAL A 107 8.39 -13.46 3.19
C VAL A 107 9.27 -12.23 3.43
N LEU A 108 10.07 -11.85 2.43
CA LEU A 108 11.03 -10.75 2.54
C LEU A 108 10.32 -9.40 2.79
N GLN A 109 9.25 -9.10 2.08
CA GLN A 109 8.53 -7.84 2.22
C GLN A 109 7.83 -7.69 3.59
N ASN A 110 7.38 -8.81 4.16
CA ASN A 110 6.79 -8.84 5.50
C ASN A 110 7.84 -8.81 6.62
N THR A 111 9.11 -9.12 6.30
CA THR A 111 10.23 -9.13 7.26
C THR A 111 10.95 -7.78 7.30
N VAL A 112 11.19 -7.16 6.14
CA VAL A 112 12.01 -5.95 6.03
C VAL A 112 11.29 -4.88 5.20
N GLY A 113 10.98 -3.76 5.84
CA GLY A 113 10.39 -2.60 5.17
C GLY A 113 11.43 -1.78 4.39
N GLY A 114 11.01 -1.20 3.25
CA GLY A 114 11.83 -0.31 2.44
C GLY A 114 12.76 -1.02 1.45
N GLY A 115 13.05 -0.36 0.33
CA GLY A 115 13.75 -0.99 -0.80
C GLY A 115 15.22 -1.31 -0.51
N LYS A 116 15.99 -0.29 -0.16
CA LYS A 116 17.42 -0.47 0.15
C LYS A 116 17.65 -1.43 1.32
N PRO A 117 16.91 -1.34 2.46
CA PRO A 117 17.03 -2.30 3.54
C PRO A 117 16.73 -3.74 3.12
N LYS A 118 15.72 -4.00 2.26
CA LYS A 118 15.42 -5.34 1.73
C LYS A 118 16.61 -5.94 1.00
N MET A 119 17.23 -5.17 0.10
CA MET A 119 18.41 -5.62 -0.67
C MET A 119 19.60 -5.88 0.25
N LYS A 120 19.91 -4.96 1.17
CA LYS A 120 20.99 -5.14 2.16
C LYS A 120 20.78 -6.38 3.02
N TRP A 121 19.54 -6.59 3.49
CA TRP A 121 19.21 -7.78 4.28
C TRP A 121 19.38 -9.06 3.46
N HIS A 122 18.85 -9.09 2.22
CA HIS A 122 18.97 -10.25 1.35
C HIS A 122 20.43 -10.62 1.08
N PHE A 123 21.25 -9.66 0.65
CA PHE A 123 22.66 -9.91 0.36
C PHE A 123 23.46 -10.21 1.63
N GLY A 124 23.09 -9.65 2.76
CA GLY A 124 23.71 -9.97 4.05
C GLY A 124 23.44 -11.40 4.54
N GLN A 125 22.31 -12.01 4.14
CA GLN A 125 21.96 -13.39 4.47
C GLN A 125 22.52 -14.41 3.44
N ASN A 126 22.71 -13.99 2.18
CA ASN A 126 23.00 -14.89 1.06
C ASN A 126 24.38 -14.68 0.39
N GLU A 127 25.17 -13.79 0.82
CA GLU A 127 26.39 -13.26 0.18
C GLU A 127 26.10 -12.10 -0.79
N TRP A 128 27.11 -11.23 -0.93
CA TRP A 128 27.04 -10.11 -1.84
C TRP A 128 27.32 -10.56 -3.29
N PRO A 129 26.56 -10.05 -4.26
CA PRO A 129 26.69 -10.48 -5.65
C PRO A 129 27.85 -9.82 -6.37
N THR A 130 28.35 -10.48 -7.41
CA THR A 130 29.05 -9.82 -8.53
C THR A 130 28.04 -9.04 -9.38
N SER A 131 28.49 -8.05 -10.12
CA SER A 131 27.63 -7.19 -10.94
C SER A 131 28.40 -6.55 -12.10
N THR A 132 27.71 -5.84 -12.98
CA THR A 132 28.38 -4.99 -14.00
C THR A 132 29.17 -3.84 -13.38
N MET A 133 28.88 -3.44 -12.13
CA MET A 133 29.67 -2.43 -11.39
C MET A 133 30.90 -3.03 -10.72
N PHE A 134 30.78 -4.27 -10.22
CA PHE A 134 31.80 -4.96 -9.44
C PHE A 134 31.99 -6.39 -9.95
N ALA A 135 33.13 -6.67 -10.62
CA ALA A 135 33.43 -8.00 -11.13
C ALA A 135 33.61 -9.03 -9.99
N GLU A 136 34.04 -8.58 -8.82
CA GLU A 136 34.07 -9.35 -7.57
C GLU A 136 33.03 -8.79 -6.60
N ALA A 137 32.52 -9.63 -5.71
CA ALA A 137 31.54 -9.22 -4.71
C ALA A 137 32.08 -8.09 -3.82
N PRO A 138 31.33 -7.01 -3.57
CA PRO A 138 31.81 -5.88 -2.79
C PRO A 138 32.03 -6.25 -1.32
N THR A 139 33.21 -5.93 -0.79
CA THR A 139 33.61 -6.24 0.58
C THR A 139 33.50 -5.06 1.52
N SER A 140 33.66 -3.82 1.03
CA SER A 140 33.52 -2.60 1.82
C SER A 140 32.04 -2.19 1.95
N ASP A 141 31.68 -1.54 3.05
CA ASP A 141 30.32 -1.01 3.22
C ASP A 141 30.02 0.11 2.22
N GLU A 142 31.04 0.88 1.81
CA GLU A 142 30.92 1.94 0.81
C GLU A 142 30.51 1.38 -0.56
N ASP A 143 31.18 0.32 -1.04
CA ASP A 143 30.86 -0.33 -2.30
C ASP A 143 29.50 -1.03 -2.27
N ARG A 144 29.16 -1.65 -1.12
CA ARG A 144 27.84 -2.25 -0.87
C ARG A 144 26.72 -1.22 -0.95
N ASP A 145 26.92 -0.07 -0.33
CA ASP A 145 25.96 1.03 -0.36
C ASP A 145 25.82 1.60 -1.78
N ALA A 146 26.92 1.78 -2.49
CA ALA A 146 26.93 2.23 -3.88
C ALA A 146 26.17 1.27 -4.81
N LEU A 147 26.35 -0.06 -4.65
CA LEU A 147 25.61 -1.06 -5.42
C LEU A 147 24.10 -1.00 -5.11
N VAL A 148 23.73 -0.96 -3.83
CA VAL A 148 22.32 -0.90 -3.41
C VAL A 148 21.64 0.38 -3.88
N ASP A 149 22.35 1.51 -3.89
CA ASP A 149 21.84 2.78 -4.38
C ASP A 149 21.57 2.72 -5.89
N ALA A 150 22.51 2.22 -6.67
CA ALA A 150 22.36 2.05 -8.11
C ALA A 150 21.22 1.06 -8.47
N LEU A 151 21.11 -0.04 -7.74
CA LEU A 151 20.00 -1.00 -7.89
C LEU A 151 18.64 -0.37 -7.56
N GLN A 152 18.57 0.43 -6.49
CA GLN A 152 17.33 1.13 -6.11
C GLN A 152 16.90 2.13 -7.16
N ASP A 153 17.83 2.88 -7.74
CA ASP A 153 17.53 3.84 -8.80
C ASP A 153 17.04 3.12 -10.06
N LYS A 154 17.71 2.04 -10.46
CA LYS A 154 17.30 1.23 -11.61
C LYS A 154 15.94 0.56 -11.38
N LYS A 155 15.72 -0.01 -10.20
CA LYS A 155 14.41 -0.56 -9.78
C LYS A 155 13.32 0.48 -9.90
N THR A 156 13.58 1.71 -9.48
CA THR A 156 12.59 2.79 -9.55
C THR A 156 12.27 3.18 -10.99
N GLU A 157 13.26 3.22 -11.88
CA GLU A 157 13.06 3.43 -13.32
C GLU A 157 12.18 2.32 -13.93
N ILE A 158 12.52 1.06 -13.66
CA ILE A 158 11.78 -0.11 -14.17
C ILE A 158 10.37 -0.15 -13.61
N TYR A 159 10.18 0.08 -12.31
CA TYR A 159 8.86 0.12 -11.69
C TYR A 159 7.92 1.12 -12.36
N LYS A 160 8.44 2.31 -12.71
CA LYS A 160 7.65 3.32 -13.43
C LYS A 160 7.14 2.80 -14.78
N LYS A 161 7.96 2.07 -15.53
CA LYS A 161 7.56 1.46 -16.80
C LYS A 161 6.55 0.33 -16.61
N ILE A 162 6.81 -0.57 -15.65
CA ILE A 162 5.93 -1.68 -15.29
C ILE A 162 4.52 -1.17 -14.94
N VAL A 163 4.42 -0.12 -14.11
CA VAL A 163 3.11 0.46 -13.75
C VAL A 163 2.38 1.00 -14.98
N GLU A 164 3.08 1.64 -15.92
CA GLU A 164 2.46 2.18 -17.13
C GLU A 164 2.01 1.09 -18.12
N GLU A 165 2.76 0.01 -18.23
CA GLU A 165 2.60 -1.00 -19.29
C GLU A 165 1.76 -2.20 -18.88
N ILE A 166 1.87 -2.64 -17.60
CA ILE A 166 1.27 -3.90 -17.17
C ILE A 166 0.42 -3.84 -15.90
N ALA A 167 0.37 -2.70 -15.21
CA ALA A 167 -0.50 -2.60 -14.04
C ALA A 167 -1.97 -2.70 -14.45
N VAL A 168 -2.67 -3.66 -13.87
CA VAL A 168 -4.10 -3.89 -14.09
C VAL A 168 -4.85 -3.88 -12.77
N ALA A 169 -6.11 -3.46 -12.81
CA ALA A 169 -6.97 -3.54 -11.65
C ALA A 169 -7.24 -4.99 -11.25
N ARG A 170 -7.29 -5.24 -9.95
CA ARG A 170 -7.74 -6.54 -9.43
C ARG A 170 -9.20 -6.82 -9.82
N PRO A 171 -9.60 -8.11 -9.93
CA PRO A 171 -10.93 -8.48 -10.41
C PRO A 171 -12.05 -7.80 -9.60
N GLY A 172 -12.98 -7.18 -10.31
CA GLY A 172 -14.19 -6.56 -9.76
C GLY A 172 -14.03 -5.16 -9.18
N VAL A 173 -12.81 -4.65 -8.98
CA VAL A 173 -12.58 -3.34 -8.35
C VAL A 173 -13.19 -2.21 -9.17
N LEU A 174 -12.84 -2.10 -10.45
CA LEU A 174 -13.35 -1.00 -11.29
C LEU A 174 -14.87 -1.11 -11.50
N ARG A 175 -15.41 -2.32 -11.59
CA ARG A 175 -16.86 -2.54 -11.67
C ARG A 175 -17.56 -2.04 -10.41
N LEU A 176 -17.07 -2.41 -9.23
CA LEU A 176 -17.64 -1.98 -7.96
C LEU A 176 -17.52 -0.45 -7.77
N MET A 177 -16.41 0.16 -8.22
CA MET A 177 -16.27 1.62 -8.25
C MET A 177 -17.32 2.25 -9.17
N ASP A 178 -17.53 1.73 -10.38
CA ASP A 178 -18.51 2.25 -11.34
C ASP A 178 -19.93 2.14 -10.81
N GLU A 179 -20.29 1.01 -10.16
CA GLU A 179 -21.57 0.84 -9.49
C GLU A 179 -21.77 1.87 -8.38
N ALA A 180 -20.74 2.09 -7.53
CA ALA A 180 -20.82 3.05 -6.44
C ALA A 180 -20.93 4.50 -6.95
N ILE A 181 -20.14 4.87 -7.95
CA ILE A 181 -20.19 6.20 -8.58
C ILE A 181 -21.54 6.46 -9.27
N ALA A 182 -22.21 5.43 -9.76
CA ALA A 182 -23.52 5.55 -10.39
C ALA A 182 -24.67 5.73 -9.38
N ASP A 183 -24.47 5.35 -8.11
CA ASP A 183 -25.48 5.47 -7.07
C ASP A 183 -25.27 6.77 -6.25
N PRO A 184 -26.16 7.78 -6.37
CA PRO A 184 -26.00 9.06 -5.69
C PRO A 184 -26.14 8.96 -4.16
N THR A 185 -26.54 7.81 -3.62
CA THR A 185 -26.62 7.56 -2.17
C THR A 185 -25.32 7.04 -1.57
N ILE A 186 -24.32 6.74 -2.41
CA ILE A 186 -23.01 6.20 -2.00
C ILE A 186 -21.91 7.22 -2.33
N ALA A 187 -21.18 7.66 -1.31
CA ALA A 187 -19.94 8.39 -1.51
C ALA A 187 -18.78 7.41 -1.75
N VAL A 188 -17.87 7.77 -2.67
CA VAL A 188 -16.78 6.88 -3.08
C VAL A 188 -15.42 7.56 -2.86
N GLY A 189 -14.47 6.82 -2.32
CA GLY A 189 -13.13 7.36 -2.11
C GLY A 189 -12.00 6.34 -2.17
N ILE A 190 -10.76 6.86 -2.28
CA ILE A 190 -9.53 6.08 -2.24
C ILE A 190 -8.63 6.62 -1.14
N CYS A 191 -8.07 5.74 -0.30
CA CYS A 191 -7.23 6.07 0.85
C CYS A 191 -5.98 5.18 0.87
N SER A 192 -4.87 5.62 0.29
CA SER A 192 -3.61 4.85 0.22
C SER A 192 -2.60 5.27 1.29
N ALA A 193 -1.78 4.33 1.76
CA ALA A 193 -0.62 4.60 2.62
C ALA A 193 0.64 4.97 1.82
N ALA A 194 0.62 4.83 0.48
CA ALA A 194 1.73 5.13 -0.41
C ALA A 194 2.06 6.63 -0.45
N THR A 195 3.27 6.97 -0.92
CA THR A 195 3.62 8.36 -1.20
C THR A 195 2.75 8.90 -2.33
N LYS A 196 2.46 10.19 -2.30
CA LYS A 196 1.60 10.84 -3.29
C LYS A 196 2.05 10.58 -4.73
N ALA A 197 3.34 10.72 -5.01
CA ALA A 197 3.89 10.50 -6.35
C ALA A 197 3.74 9.04 -6.86
N GLY A 198 3.92 8.04 -5.99
CA GLY A 198 3.70 6.64 -6.33
C GLY A 198 2.22 6.32 -6.53
N PHE A 199 1.39 6.79 -5.62
CA PHE A 199 -0.06 6.64 -5.67
C PHE A 199 -0.69 7.24 -6.92
N GLU A 200 -0.40 8.53 -7.21
CA GLU A 200 -0.95 9.23 -8.37
C GLU A 200 -0.64 8.49 -9.69
N LYS A 201 0.57 7.93 -9.80
CA LYS A 201 0.94 7.17 -10.99
C LYS A 201 0.08 5.92 -11.17
N VAL A 202 -0.09 5.13 -10.11
CA VAL A 202 -0.89 3.91 -10.13
C VAL A 202 -2.36 4.22 -10.43
N VAL A 203 -2.98 5.15 -9.71
CA VAL A 203 -4.41 5.43 -9.88
C VAL A 203 -4.74 6.09 -11.21
N ASN A 204 -3.87 6.95 -11.74
CA ASN A 204 -4.07 7.53 -13.08
C ASN A 204 -3.97 6.47 -14.18
N SER A 205 -3.07 5.50 -14.05
CA SER A 205 -2.92 4.42 -15.03
C SER A 205 -4.07 3.42 -14.97
N VAL A 206 -4.53 3.04 -13.77
CA VAL A 206 -5.44 1.91 -13.56
C VAL A 206 -6.89 2.33 -13.34
N VAL A 207 -7.13 3.35 -12.51
CA VAL A 207 -8.50 3.85 -12.23
C VAL A 207 -8.96 4.77 -13.36
N GLY A 208 -8.06 5.63 -13.82
CA GLY A 208 -8.31 6.57 -14.92
C GLY A 208 -8.92 7.90 -14.46
N ALA A 209 -8.66 8.95 -15.25
CA ALA A 209 -9.04 10.33 -14.90
C ALA A 209 -10.55 10.52 -14.75
N ASP A 210 -11.36 9.82 -15.54
CA ASP A 210 -12.83 9.94 -15.48
C ASP A 210 -13.36 9.50 -14.11
N ARG A 211 -13.01 8.28 -13.65
CA ARG A 211 -13.42 7.79 -12.31
C ARG A 211 -12.87 8.67 -11.20
N LEU A 212 -11.57 9.04 -11.28
CA LEU A 212 -10.93 9.89 -10.26
C LEU A 212 -11.62 11.24 -10.10
N SER A 213 -12.09 11.85 -11.20
CA SER A 213 -12.82 13.12 -11.17
C SER A 213 -14.19 13.04 -10.49
N ARG A 214 -14.73 11.83 -10.34
CA ARG A 214 -16.03 11.53 -9.74
C ARG A 214 -15.94 10.97 -8.32
N MET A 215 -14.71 10.81 -7.77
CA MET A 215 -14.51 10.42 -6.38
C MET A 215 -14.80 11.58 -5.43
N ASP A 216 -15.47 11.32 -4.31
CA ASP A 216 -15.75 12.30 -3.27
C ASP A 216 -14.51 12.61 -2.43
N VAL A 217 -13.60 11.64 -2.29
CA VAL A 217 -12.33 11.82 -1.60
C VAL A 217 -11.23 10.94 -2.18
N VAL A 218 -10.04 11.53 -2.37
CA VAL A 218 -8.82 10.82 -2.76
C VAL A 218 -7.70 11.28 -1.83
N MET A 219 -7.08 10.35 -1.12
CA MET A 219 -6.03 10.64 -0.14
C MET A 219 -4.85 9.67 -0.30
N ALA A 220 -3.64 10.25 -0.27
CA ALA A 220 -2.38 9.52 -0.24
C ALA A 220 -1.76 9.53 1.17
N GLY A 221 -0.75 8.72 1.40
CA GLY A 221 -0.07 8.63 2.69
C GLY A 221 0.65 9.90 3.12
N ASP A 222 0.94 10.81 2.19
CA ASP A 222 1.55 12.11 2.49
C ASP A 222 0.52 13.18 2.94
N ASP A 223 -0.78 12.89 2.79
CA ASP A 223 -1.87 13.77 3.28
C ASP A 223 -2.13 13.60 4.79
N VAL A 224 -1.46 12.65 5.45
CA VAL A 224 -1.63 12.35 6.87
C VAL A 224 -0.31 12.30 7.62
N VAL A 225 -0.31 12.80 8.86
CA VAL A 225 0.90 12.77 9.73
C VAL A 225 1.16 11.39 10.35
N ARG A 226 0.15 10.55 10.43
CA ARG A 226 0.25 9.16 10.89
C ARG A 226 -0.39 8.24 9.86
N LYS A 227 0.42 7.31 9.34
CA LYS A 227 0.00 6.32 8.34
C LYS A 227 -0.69 5.13 9.02
N LYS A 228 -1.44 4.33 8.25
CA LYS A 228 -1.98 3.05 8.68
C LYS A 228 -0.88 2.24 9.41
N PRO A 229 -1.18 1.60 10.54
CA PRO A 229 -2.49 1.24 11.08
C PRO A 229 -3.19 2.34 11.89
N ASP A 230 -2.66 3.57 11.96
CA ASP A 230 -3.39 4.68 12.57
C ASP A 230 -4.65 4.98 11.74
N PRO A 231 -5.82 5.17 12.39
CA PRO A 231 -7.09 5.39 11.70
C PRO A 231 -7.23 6.77 11.04
N LEU A 232 -6.24 7.63 11.15
CA LEU A 232 -6.32 9.04 10.77
C LEU A 232 -6.79 9.26 9.32
N ILE A 233 -6.26 8.48 8.37
CA ILE A 233 -6.61 8.64 6.94
C ILE A 233 -8.11 8.37 6.70
N TYR A 234 -8.66 7.32 7.30
CA TYR A 234 -10.07 6.97 7.17
C TYR A 234 -10.97 7.96 7.91
N ASN A 235 -10.57 8.42 9.09
CA ASN A 235 -11.31 9.46 9.81
C ASN A 235 -11.37 10.77 9.01
N LEU A 236 -10.26 11.23 8.45
CA LEU A 236 -10.25 12.42 7.61
C LEU A 236 -11.05 12.25 6.32
N ALA A 237 -11.02 11.04 5.72
CA ALA A 237 -11.83 10.76 4.54
C ALA A 237 -13.32 10.89 4.83
N ARG A 238 -13.84 10.21 5.88
CA ARG A 238 -15.26 10.30 6.23
C ARG A 238 -15.69 11.70 6.67
N GLU A 239 -14.81 12.44 7.36
CA GLU A 239 -15.07 13.82 7.76
C GLU A 239 -15.24 14.74 6.56
N ARG A 240 -14.40 14.58 5.51
CA ARG A 240 -14.55 15.33 4.25
C ARG A 240 -15.85 15.01 3.52
N ILE A 241 -16.28 13.74 3.56
CA ILE A 241 -17.53 13.28 2.95
C ILE A 241 -18.75 13.66 3.81
N GLY A 242 -18.59 13.75 5.13
CA GLY A 242 -19.68 14.03 6.07
C GLY A 242 -20.52 12.81 6.46
N ILE A 243 -19.96 11.58 6.40
CA ILE A 243 -20.66 10.31 6.70
C ILE A 243 -20.23 9.78 8.06
N ALA A 244 -21.19 9.18 8.80
CA ALA A 244 -20.91 8.52 10.06
C ALA A 244 -20.08 7.24 9.86
N ALA A 245 -19.22 6.90 10.82
CA ALA A 245 -18.28 5.79 10.67
C ALA A 245 -18.97 4.44 10.45
N ASP A 246 -20.07 4.18 11.12
CA ASP A 246 -20.90 2.96 11.00
C ASP A 246 -21.61 2.82 9.63
N LYS A 247 -21.61 3.86 8.81
CA LYS A 247 -22.11 3.88 7.43
C LYS A 247 -21.00 3.76 6.38
N CYS A 248 -19.74 3.68 6.83
CA CYS A 248 -18.59 3.53 5.95
C CYS A 248 -18.18 2.06 5.85
N VAL A 249 -17.94 1.60 4.63
CA VAL A 249 -17.31 0.32 4.34
C VAL A 249 -15.95 0.60 3.70
N VAL A 250 -14.91 0.02 4.28
CA VAL A 250 -13.54 0.05 3.76
C VAL A 250 -13.26 -1.27 3.06
N VAL A 251 -12.63 -1.23 1.90
CA VAL A 251 -12.08 -2.40 1.21
C VAL A 251 -10.57 -2.38 1.37
N GLU A 252 -10.02 -3.43 1.95
CA GLU A 252 -8.61 -3.58 2.31
C GLU A 252 -8.07 -4.97 1.97
N ASP A 253 -6.75 -5.13 2.01
CA ASP A 253 -6.08 -6.41 1.75
C ASP A 253 -5.27 -6.92 2.95
N SER A 254 -4.96 -6.05 3.92
CA SER A 254 -3.94 -6.27 4.94
C SER A 254 -4.44 -6.04 6.37
N LEU A 255 -3.75 -6.64 7.36
CA LEU A 255 -4.01 -6.35 8.78
C LEU A 255 -3.71 -4.88 9.16
N VAL A 256 -2.76 -4.27 8.48
CA VAL A 256 -2.40 -2.85 8.72
C VAL A 256 -3.57 -1.95 8.34
N GLY A 257 -4.17 -2.19 7.19
CA GLY A 257 -5.33 -1.44 6.75
C GLY A 257 -6.60 -1.79 7.51
N LEU A 258 -6.84 -3.09 7.81
CA LEU A 258 -7.96 -3.52 8.65
C LEU A 258 -7.95 -2.83 10.02
N ARG A 259 -6.80 -2.80 10.71
CA ARG A 259 -6.67 -2.13 12.00
C ARG A 259 -6.94 -0.63 11.92
N ALA A 260 -6.54 0.01 10.82
CA ALA A 260 -6.87 1.42 10.58
C ALA A 260 -8.40 1.62 10.40
N ALA A 261 -9.07 0.76 9.64
CA ALA A 261 -10.52 0.82 9.44
C ALA A 261 -11.30 0.56 10.74
N VAL A 262 -10.93 -0.49 11.49
CA VAL A 262 -11.53 -0.83 12.80
C VAL A 262 -11.27 0.29 13.81
N GLY A 263 -10.05 0.83 13.86
CA GLY A 263 -9.70 1.97 14.69
C GLY A 263 -10.49 3.24 14.37
N ALA A 264 -10.94 3.40 13.12
CA ALA A 264 -11.86 4.45 12.69
C ALA A 264 -13.34 4.12 12.97
N SER A 265 -13.65 2.98 13.58
CA SER A 265 -15.00 2.45 13.83
C SER A 265 -15.78 2.22 12.52
N MET A 266 -15.09 1.90 11.43
CA MET A 266 -15.69 1.57 10.13
C MET A 266 -15.78 0.07 9.92
N HIS A 267 -16.70 -0.36 9.06
CA HIS A 267 -16.74 -1.74 8.60
C HIS A 267 -15.63 -1.99 7.57
N CYS A 268 -15.12 -3.23 7.56
CA CYS A 268 -14.07 -3.59 6.61
C CYS A 268 -14.40 -4.91 5.89
N VAL A 269 -14.30 -4.89 4.57
CA VAL A 269 -14.28 -6.06 3.69
C VAL A 269 -12.85 -6.28 3.24
N ILE A 270 -12.35 -7.50 3.43
CA ILE A 270 -10.98 -7.86 3.06
C ILE A 270 -10.96 -8.65 1.76
N THR A 271 -10.06 -8.27 0.87
CA THR A 271 -9.69 -9.01 -0.34
C THR A 271 -8.17 -9.27 -0.31
N PRO A 272 -7.71 -10.35 0.33
CA PRO A 272 -6.29 -10.58 0.57
C PRO A 272 -5.52 -10.81 -0.73
N THR A 273 -4.23 -10.51 -0.70
CA THR A 273 -3.26 -10.91 -1.72
C THR A 273 -2.57 -12.22 -1.30
N SER A 274 -1.70 -12.78 -2.15
CA SER A 274 -0.91 -13.96 -1.80
C SER A 274 -0.11 -13.75 -0.50
N SER A 275 0.47 -12.56 -0.33
CA SER A 275 1.31 -12.20 0.82
C SER A 275 0.54 -12.00 2.12
N THR A 276 -0.77 -11.76 2.07
CA THR A 276 -1.59 -11.46 3.25
C THR A 276 -2.61 -12.55 3.58
N ALA A 277 -2.81 -13.54 2.69
CA ALA A 277 -3.88 -14.55 2.78
C ALA A 277 -3.85 -15.43 4.04
N SER A 278 -2.71 -15.56 4.72
CA SER A 278 -2.57 -16.36 5.94
C SER A 278 -3.02 -15.66 7.22
N ALA A 279 -3.41 -14.38 7.15
CA ALA A 279 -3.74 -13.58 8.32
C ALA A 279 -5.16 -13.87 8.84
N ASP A 280 -5.36 -13.80 10.16
CA ASP A 280 -6.68 -13.93 10.79
C ASP A 280 -7.45 -12.60 10.75
N PHE A 281 -8.00 -12.28 9.59
CA PHE A 281 -8.76 -11.05 9.41
C PHE A 281 -10.07 -11.00 10.20
N ILE A 282 -10.76 -12.14 10.32
CA ILE A 282 -12.04 -12.20 11.04
C ILE A 282 -11.81 -11.99 12.53
N GLY A 283 -10.81 -12.62 13.12
CA GLY A 283 -10.43 -12.41 14.53
C GLY A 283 -10.00 -10.96 14.83
N GLU A 284 -9.45 -10.26 13.84
CA GLU A 284 -9.05 -8.84 13.94
C GLU A 284 -10.20 -7.86 13.60
N GLY A 285 -11.40 -8.35 13.31
CA GLY A 285 -12.60 -7.53 13.19
C GLY A 285 -13.11 -7.23 11.78
N ALA A 286 -12.59 -7.92 10.76
CA ALA A 286 -13.15 -7.82 9.41
C ALA A 286 -14.60 -8.33 9.38
N LYS A 287 -15.47 -7.65 8.64
CA LYS A 287 -16.88 -8.05 8.47
C LYS A 287 -17.04 -9.16 7.42
N LYS A 288 -16.16 -9.17 6.43
CA LYS A 288 -16.18 -10.15 5.34
C LYS A 288 -14.75 -10.32 4.80
N VAL A 289 -14.41 -11.54 4.43
CA VAL A 289 -13.22 -11.85 3.62
C VAL A 289 -13.69 -12.49 2.33
N VAL A 290 -13.24 -11.97 1.19
CA VAL A 290 -13.53 -12.47 -0.15
C VAL A 290 -12.23 -12.68 -0.91
N ALA A 291 -12.16 -13.67 -1.80
CA ALA A 291 -10.94 -13.92 -2.57
C ALA A 291 -10.59 -12.72 -3.47
N ASP A 292 -11.61 -12.15 -4.10
CA ASP A 292 -11.56 -10.90 -4.86
C ASP A 292 -12.98 -10.26 -4.88
N LEU A 293 -13.13 -9.11 -5.52
CA LEU A 293 -14.45 -8.45 -5.61
C LEU A 293 -15.34 -9.01 -6.71
N GLY A 294 -14.87 -10.02 -7.45
CA GLY A 294 -15.59 -10.72 -8.52
C GLY A 294 -15.63 -9.94 -9.84
N ALA A 295 -15.24 -10.60 -10.91
CA ALA A 295 -15.25 -10.01 -12.24
C ALA A 295 -16.68 -9.75 -12.75
N ASP A 296 -17.66 -10.54 -12.30
CA ASP A 296 -19.07 -10.37 -12.63
C ASP A 296 -19.92 -10.00 -11.41
N ALA A 297 -21.08 -9.35 -11.67
CA ALA A 297 -21.95 -8.86 -10.61
C ALA A 297 -22.76 -9.98 -9.91
N VAL A 298 -22.84 -11.18 -10.48
CA VAL A 298 -23.65 -12.29 -9.93
C VAL A 298 -22.91 -12.91 -8.74
N ALA A 299 -21.66 -13.33 -8.95
CA ALA A 299 -20.84 -13.96 -7.93
C ALA A 299 -20.09 -12.94 -7.04
N GLY A 300 -19.77 -11.75 -7.59
CA GLY A 300 -18.96 -10.73 -6.93
C GLY A 300 -19.67 -9.94 -5.85
N VAL A 301 -18.88 -9.09 -5.21
CA VAL A 301 -19.34 -8.03 -4.31
C VAL A 301 -19.98 -6.93 -5.16
N THR A 302 -21.19 -6.49 -4.82
CA THR A 302 -21.92 -5.42 -5.53
C THR A 302 -22.41 -4.37 -4.56
N ILE A 303 -22.71 -3.18 -5.06
CA ILE A 303 -23.33 -2.12 -4.26
C ILE A 303 -24.69 -2.58 -3.68
N ALA A 304 -25.51 -3.24 -4.50
CA ALA A 304 -26.81 -3.76 -4.02
C ALA A 304 -26.68 -4.81 -2.91
N LYS A 305 -25.58 -5.58 -2.87
CA LYS A 305 -25.31 -6.52 -1.78
C LYS A 305 -24.78 -5.82 -0.54
N LEU A 306 -23.86 -4.87 -0.70
CA LEU A 306 -23.28 -4.11 0.43
C LEU A 306 -24.28 -3.11 1.03
N PHE A 307 -25.05 -2.44 0.20
CA PHE A 307 -25.96 -1.35 0.56
C PHE A 307 -27.33 -1.55 -0.08
N PRO A 308 -28.14 -2.52 0.41
CA PRO A 308 -29.50 -2.70 -0.07
C PRO A 308 -30.30 -1.38 0.01
N SER A 309 -31.18 -1.13 -0.94
CA SER A 309 -31.88 0.17 -1.10
C SER A 309 -32.69 0.58 0.14
N ASP A 310 -33.23 -0.39 0.88
CA ASP A 310 -33.99 -0.23 2.11
C ASP A 310 -33.16 -0.34 3.40
N ALA A 311 -31.84 -0.68 3.28
CA ALA A 311 -30.97 -0.86 4.42
C ALA A 311 -30.68 0.47 5.13
N THR A 312 -30.61 0.42 6.44
CA THR A 312 -30.12 1.51 7.29
C THR A 312 -28.63 1.32 7.64
N GLU A 313 -28.08 0.12 7.44
CA GLU A 313 -26.70 -0.26 7.70
C GLU A 313 -26.15 -1.11 6.57
N PRO A 314 -24.81 -1.15 6.38
CA PRO A 314 -24.17 -2.04 5.42
C PRO A 314 -24.49 -3.51 5.71
N ASN A 315 -24.63 -4.31 4.65
CA ASN A 315 -24.90 -5.75 4.73
C ASN A 315 -23.66 -6.56 4.35
N PHE A 316 -23.37 -7.62 5.11
CA PHE A 316 -22.22 -8.52 4.88
C PHE A 316 -22.63 -10.00 4.73
N ASN A 317 -23.93 -10.28 4.64
CA ASN A 317 -24.51 -11.63 4.53
C ASN A 317 -24.75 -12.03 3.06
N PHE A 318 -23.74 -11.96 2.20
CA PHE A 318 -23.79 -12.34 0.78
C PHE A 318 -22.66 -13.28 0.39
#